data_1a0c4f429e39300faeff6e44c5252e43
#
_entry.id   1a0c4f429e39300faeff6e44c5252e43
#
_cell.length_a   1.000
_cell.length_b   1.000
_cell.length_c   1.000
_cell.angle_alpha   90.00
_cell.angle_beta   90.00
_cell.angle_gamma   90.00
#
_symmetry.space_group_name_H-M   'P 1'
#
loop_
_entity.id
_entity.type
_entity.pdbx_description
1 polymer ?
#
loop_
_entity_poly.entity_id
_entity_poly.type
_entity_poly.pdbx_seq_one_letter_code
_entity_poly.pdbx_strand_id
1 'polypeptide(L)'
;MMRETLRRLAAEDNLRTLPEIGIDGKYVVYEGRKYLNLSSNDYLGLSCSGLHREFMRRMTDGGDFLLSNPSSRLITGNSPDYGRLEMALSELFGGRAVLVVGCGYMVNSGVLPAVTGKGDLVLADKLVHASLIDGLRLSGAEWMRFRHNDTGHLESLLRKYGAGRRIWVATESVFSMDGDRAPLAELVWLKRKYGFRIYLDEAHAFGVFGPSGAGCAAQEGVAQEVDVIVATLGKALSSAGAFVVTDPLTRRVLV
;
A
#
# COMPACT_ATOMS: atom_id res chain seq x y z
N MET A 1 -8.46 -30.91 15.94
CA MET A 1 -8.05 -29.50 15.75
C MET A 1 -8.43 -28.99 14.36
N MET A 2 -7.74 -29.33 13.24
CA MET A 2 -8.05 -28.75 11.90
C MET A 2 -9.47 -29.03 11.40
N ARG A 3 -9.97 -30.29 11.52
CA ARG A 3 -11.34 -30.64 11.13
C ARG A 3 -12.41 -29.89 11.93
N GLU A 4 -12.14 -29.63 13.20
CA GLU A 4 -13.02 -28.88 14.09
C GLU A 4 -13.04 -27.39 13.72
N THR A 5 -11.84 -26.82 13.42
CA THR A 5 -11.73 -25.45 12.89
C THR A 5 -12.53 -25.27 11.60
N LEU A 6 -12.41 -26.22 10.65
CA LEU A 6 -13.19 -26.16 9.39
C LEU A 6 -14.69 -26.23 9.64
N ARG A 7 -15.14 -27.11 10.55
CA ARG A 7 -16.56 -27.22 10.92
C ARG A 7 -17.09 -25.93 11.53
N ARG A 8 -16.29 -25.33 12.45
CA ARG A 8 -16.65 -24.06 13.07
C ARG A 8 -16.73 -22.94 12.03
N LEU A 9 -15.73 -22.80 11.13
CA LEU A 9 -15.75 -21.81 10.07
C LEU A 9 -16.95 -21.98 9.13
N ALA A 10 -17.33 -23.23 8.80
CA ALA A 10 -18.50 -23.51 7.99
C ALA A 10 -19.82 -23.15 8.72
N ALA A 11 -19.90 -23.45 10.03
CA ALA A 11 -21.09 -23.12 10.83
C ALA A 11 -21.26 -21.60 11.05
N GLU A 12 -20.17 -20.84 10.98
CA GLU A 12 -20.14 -19.36 11.11
C GLU A 12 -20.20 -18.64 9.76
N ASP A 13 -20.46 -19.34 8.64
CA ASP A 13 -20.40 -18.82 7.25
C ASP A 13 -19.07 -18.11 6.92
N ASN A 14 -17.98 -18.47 7.60
CA ASN A 14 -16.65 -17.91 7.45
C ASN A 14 -15.69 -18.83 6.67
N LEU A 15 -16.15 -19.99 6.19
CA LEU A 15 -15.32 -20.88 5.40
C LEU A 15 -15.13 -20.32 4.00
N ARG A 16 -13.91 -19.89 3.72
CA ARG A 16 -13.53 -19.33 2.41
C ARG A 16 -13.16 -20.45 1.44
N THR A 17 -13.63 -20.33 0.22
CA THR A 17 -13.27 -21.18 -0.92
C THR A 17 -12.61 -20.35 -2.00
N LEU A 18 -11.89 -20.99 -2.91
CA LEU A 18 -11.30 -20.35 -4.09
C LEU A 18 -12.10 -20.80 -5.32
N PRO A 19 -13.14 -20.04 -5.71
CA PRO A 19 -13.93 -20.38 -6.89
C PRO A 19 -13.09 -20.16 -8.16
N GLU A 20 -13.25 -21.02 -9.14
CA GLU A 20 -12.69 -20.83 -10.46
C GLU A 20 -13.55 -19.84 -11.24
N ILE A 21 -12.97 -18.70 -11.61
CA ILE A 21 -13.68 -17.58 -12.24
C ILE A 21 -12.96 -17.18 -13.52
N GLY A 22 -13.65 -17.25 -14.66
CA GLY A 22 -13.17 -16.71 -15.93
C GLY A 22 -13.31 -15.19 -16.00
N ILE A 23 -12.37 -14.52 -16.67
CA ILE A 23 -12.39 -13.06 -16.89
C ILE A 23 -12.74 -12.78 -18.35
N ASP A 24 -13.68 -11.86 -18.57
CA ASP A 24 -14.12 -11.41 -19.89
C ASP A 24 -14.31 -9.86 -19.85
N GLY A 25 -13.22 -9.14 -19.98
CA GLY A 25 -13.18 -7.68 -19.85
C GLY A 25 -13.67 -7.22 -18.47
N LYS A 26 -14.72 -6.38 -18.45
CA LYS A 26 -15.38 -5.93 -17.21
C LYS A 26 -16.32 -6.95 -16.59
N TYR A 27 -16.40 -8.15 -17.14
CA TYR A 27 -17.27 -9.20 -16.65
C TYR A 27 -16.46 -10.39 -16.11
N VAL A 28 -17.09 -11.16 -15.25
CA VAL A 28 -16.62 -12.47 -14.80
C VAL A 28 -17.60 -13.55 -15.26
N VAL A 29 -17.07 -14.73 -15.52
CA VAL A 29 -17.86 -15.94 -15.84
C VAL A 29 -17.71 -16.92 -14.69
N TYR A 30 -18.80 -17.23 -14.04
CA TYR A 30 -18.86 -18.20 -12.94
C TYR A 30 -20.03 -19.15 -13.18
N GLU A 31 -19.79 -20.47 -13.13
CA GLU A 31 -20.77 -21.53 -13.40
C GLU A 31 -21.55 -21.31 -14.72
N GLY A 32 -20.84 -20.89 -15.77
CA GLY A 32 -21.41 -20.64 -17.10
C GLY A 32 -22.25 -19.35 -17.24
N ARG A 33 -22.37 -18.56 -16.18
CA ARG A 33 -23.09 -17.28 -16.18
C ARG A 33 -22.11 -16.09 -16.17
N LYS A 34 -22.54 -15.01 -16.82
CA LYS A 34 -21.76 -13.77 -16.92
C LYS A 34 -22.29 -12.73 -15.95
N TYR A 35 -21.39 -12.15 -15.13
CA TYR A 35 -21.70 -11.12 -14.13
C TYR A 35 -20.79 -9.91 -14.33
N LEU A 36 -21.31 -8.70 -14.05
CA LEU A 36 -20.49 -7.52 -13.99
C LEU A 36 -19.50 -7.62 -12.81
N ASN A 37 -18.22 -7.46 -13.08
CA ASN A 37 -17.17 -7.56 -12.06
C ASN A 37 -17.05 -6.26 -11.26
N LEU A 38 -17.62 -6.24 -10.06
CA LEU A 38 -17.50 -5.12 -9.11
C LEU A 38 -16.49 -5.41 -7.98
N SER A 39 -15.78 -6.55 -8.06
CA SER A 39 -14.83 -6.99 -7.03
C SER A 39 -13.36 -6.87 -7.46
N SER A 40 -13.10 -6.38 -8.69
CA SER A 40 -11.75 -6.22 -9.19
C SER A 40 -11.08 -4.97 -8.64
N ASN A 41 -9.77 -5.09 -8.36
CA ASN A 41 -8.91 -3.94 -8.10
C ASN A 41 -8.23 -3.38 -9.36
N ASP A 42 -8.58 -3.88 -10.54
CA ASP A 42 -8.12 -3.36 -11.85
C ASP A 42 -8.91 -2.09 -12.22
N TYR A 43 -8.71 -1.03 -11.43
CA TYR A 43 -9.50 0.20 -11.50
C TYR A 43 -9.45 0.92 -12.84
N LEU A 44 -8.35 0.75 -13.60
CA LEU A 44 -8.16 1.35 -14.92
C LEU A 44 -8.47 0.37 -16.07
N GLY A 45 -8.82 -0.89 -15.78
CA GLY A 45 -9.08 -1.90 -16.80
C GLY A 45 -7.85 -2.28 -17.62
N LEU A 46 -6.66 -2.09 -17.09
CA LEU A 46 -5.41 -2.33 -17.84
C LEU A 46 -5.16 -3.80 -18.15
N SER A 47 -5.63 -4.73 -17.31
CA SER A 47 -5.45 -6.17 -17.54
C SER A 47 -6.01 -6.65 -18.89
N CYS A 48 -7.06 -5.98 -19.37
CA CYS A 48 -7.75 -6.30 -20.62
C CYS A 48 -7.51 -5.26 -21.73
N SER A 49 -6.77 -4.19 -21.48
CA SER A 49 -6.61 -3.05 -22.40
C SER A 49 -5.72 -3.33 -23.62
N GLY A 50 -4.94 -4.40 -23.59
CA GLY A 50 -3.92 -4.68 -24.61
C GLY A 50 -2.60 -3.91 -24.43
N LEU A 51 -2.54 -2.89 -23.57
CA LEU A 51 -1.32 -2.11 -23.30
C LEU A 51 -0.19 -3.00 -22.77
N HIS A 52 -0.46 -3.90 -21.83
CA HIS A 52 0.53 -4.85 -21.33
C HIS A 52 1.05 -5.79 -22.41
N ARG A 53 0.18 -6.26 -23.30
CA ARG A 53 0.57 -7.11 -24.44
C ARG A 53 1.49 -6.37 -25.39
N GLU A 54 1.16 -5.14 -25.74
CA GLU A 54 1.98 -4.29 -26.60
C GLU A 54 3.33 -3.97 -25.96
N PHE A 55 3.34 -3.67 -24.66
CA PHE A 55 4.57 -3.46 -23.90
C PHE A 55 5.46 -4.72 -23.93
N MET A 56 4.89 -5.89 -23.60
CA MET A 56 5.62 -7.17 -23.63
C MET A 56 6.18 -7.48 -25.02
N ARG A 57 5.39 -7.23 -26.08
CA ARG A 57 5.86 -7.41 -27.47
C ARG A 57 7.07 -6.53 -27.77
N ARG A 58 7.03 -5.24 -27.41
CA ARG A 58 8.17 -4.33 -27.60
C ARG A 58 9.41 -4.77 -26.83
N MET A 59 9.24 -5.23 -25.61
CA MET A 59 10.34 -5.73 -24.77
C MET A 59 10.99 -6.97 -25.38
N THR A 60 10.19 -7.94 -25.87
CA THR A 60 10.70 -9.17 -26.48
C THR A 60 11.34 -8.92 -27.84
N ASP A 61 10.77 -8.04 -28.67
CA ASP A 61 11.31 -7.70 -30.00
C ASP A 61 12.67 -6.97 -29.90
N GLY A 62 12.96 -6.30 -28.77
CA GLY A 62 14.21 -5.60 -28.50
C GLY A 62 15.43 -6.50 -28.21
N GLY A 63 15.24 -7.79 -27.99
CA GLY A 63 16.31 -8.78 -27.83
C GLY A 63 16.97 -8.84 -26.43
N ASP A 64 16.80 -7.83 -25.56
CA ASP A 64 17.46 -7.74 -24.25
C ASP A 64 16.51 -8.04 -23.08
N PHE A 65 15.38 -8.70 -23.36
CA PHE A 65 14.36 -8.97 -22.34
C PHE A 65 14.74 -10.16 -21.46
N LEU A 66 14.90 -9.89 -20.16
CA LEU A 66 14.99 -10.92 -19.13
C LEU A 66 13.63 -11.05 -18.44
N LEU A 67 13.03 -12.24 -18.46
CA LEU A 67 11.76 -12.51 -17.78
C LEU A 67 11.86 -12.29 -16.27
N SER A 68 12.99 -12.61 -15.67
CA SER A 68 13.29 -12.39 -14.26
C SER A 68 14.80 -12.34 -14.03
N ASN A 69 15.19 -11.79 -12.88
CA ASN A 69 16.55 -11.89 -12.35
C ASN A 69 16.49 -12.62 -11.00
N PRO A 70 16.66 -13.96 -10.96
CA PRO A 70 16.43 -14.77 -9.77
C PRO A 70 17.55 -14.65 -8.73
N SER A 71 17.76 -13.47 -8.19
CA SER A 71 18.72 -13.17 -7.14
C SER A 71 18.19 -12.04 -6.24
N SER A 72 18.73 -11.95 -5.02
CA SER A 72 18.48 -10.80 -4.14
C SER A 72 18.97 -9.49 -4.77
N ARG A 73 18.21 -8.40 -4.61
CA ARG A 73 18.64 -7.05 -5.01
C ARG A 73 19.96 -6.62 -4.33
N LEU A 74 20.26 -7.16 -3.16
CA LEU A 74 21.51 -6.89 -2.44
C LEU A 74 22.75 -7.57 -3.06
N ILE A 75 22.55 -8.51 -3.98
CA ILE A 75 23.64 -9.24 -4.63
C ILE A 75 23.67 -8.91 -6.12
N THR A 76 23.02 -9.74 -6.95
CA THR A 76 23.01 -9.60 -8.41
C THR A 76 21.63 -9.32 -8.99
N GLY A 77 20.57 -9.32 -8.17
CA GLY A 77 19.18 -9.18 -8.60
C GLY A 77 18.72 -7.75 -8.85
N ASN A 78 19.55 -6.74 -8.59
CA ASN A 78 19.18 -5.33 -8.80
C ASN A 78 19.46 -4.92 -10.26
N SER A 79 18.56 -5.30 -11.18
CA SER A 79 18.67 -4.91 -12.59
C SER A 79 18.50 -3.40 -12.80
N PRO A 80 18.97 -2.85 -13.95
CA PRO A 80 18.76 -1.44 -14.30
C PRO A 80 17.28 -1.03 -14.35
N ASP A 81 16.35 -1.98 -14.55
CA ASP A 81 14.91 -1.72 -14.57
C ASP A 81 14.38 -1.23 -13.24
N TYR A 82 14.90 -1.75 -12.13
CA TYR A 82 14.58 -1.21 -10.81
C TYR A 82 14.94 0.26 -10.69
N GLY A 83 16.15 0.65 -11.13
CA GLY A 83 16.60 2.04 -11.11
C GLY A 83 15.72 2.94 -11.98
N ARG A 84 15.35 2.48 -13.19
CA ARG A 84 14.44 3.22 -14.09
C ARG A 84 13.06 3.41 -13.48
N LEU A 85 12.49 2.37 -12.90
CA LEU A 85 11.19 2.44 -12.23
C LEU A 85 11.23 3.35 -10.99
N GLU A 86 12.24 3.18 -10.12
CA GLU A 86 12.42 4.04 -8.93
C GLU A 86 12.61 5.52 -9.30
N MET A 87 13.32 5.80 -10.39
CA MET A 87 13.51 7.17 -10.90
C MET A 87 12.20 7.76 -11.43
N ALA A 88 11.46 7.03 -12.26
CA ALA A 88 10.15 7.49 -12.76
C ALA A 88 9.15 7.75 -11.62
N LEU A 89 9.12 6.87 -10.61
CA LEU A 89 8.30 7.07 -9.42
C LEU A 89 8.81 8.27 -8.59
N SER A 90 10.12 8.44 -8.45
CA SER A 90 10.70 9.60 -7.76
C SER A 90 10.29 10.92 -8.41
N GLU A 91 10.34 11.02 -9.73
CA GLU A 91 9.87 12.19 -10.49
C GLU A 91 8.39 12.47 -10.24
N LEU A 92 7.55 11.43 -10.25
CA LEU A 92 6.12 11.54 -9.96
C LEU A 92 5.83 12.10 -8.55
N PHE A 93 6.69 11.76 -7.58
CA PHE A 93 6.59 12.24 -6.19
C PHE A 93 7.50 13.43 -5.86
N GLY A 94 7.87 14.24 -6.87
CA GLY A 94 8.61 15.49 -6.69
C GLY A 94 10.06 15.31 -6.21
N GLY A 95 10.75 14.27 -6.68
CA GLY A 95 12.15 13.98 -6.40
C GLY A 95 12.42 13.24 -5.08
N ARG A 96 11.38 12.71 -4.44
CA ARG A 96 11.53 11.92 -3.20
C ARG A 96 12.19 10.57 -3.48
N ALA A 97 12.86 10.01 -2.47
CA ALA A 97 13.49 8.71 -2.58
C ALA A 97 12.44 7.60 -2.65
N VAL A 98 12.65 6.64 -3.56
CA VAL A 98 11.77 5.50 -3.78
C VAL A 98 12.53 4.19 -3.62
N LEU A 99 11.88 3.16 -3.09
CA LEU A 99 12.37 1.79 -3.07
C LEU A 99 11.24 0.86 -3.52
N VAL A 100 11.48 0.07 -4.58
CA VAL A 100 10.55 -0.94 -5.09
C VAL A 100 10.74 -2.25 -4.33
N VAL A 101 9.62 -2.90 -3.99
CA VAL A 101 9.57 -4.18 -3.25
C VAL A 101 8.59 -5.16 -3.94
N GLY A 102 8.62 -6.42 -3.53
CA GLY A 102 7.94 -7.52 -4.22
C GLY A 102 6.41 -7.45 -4.22
N CYS A 103 5.76 -6.94 -3.18
CA CYS A 103 4.31 -6.80 -3.14
C CYS A 103 3.84 -5.84 -2.03
N GLY A 104 2.56 -5.41 -2.12
CA GLY A 104 1.94 -4.48 -1.15
C GLY A 104 1.88 -5.01 0.28
N TYR A 105 1.69 -6.32 0.47
CA TYR A 105 1.70 -6.88 1.83
C TYR A 105 3.09 -6.77 2.46
N MET A 106 4.14 -7.07 1.68
CA MET A 106 5.53 -6.98 2.14
C MET A 106 5.95 -5.55 2.44
N VAL A 107 5.46 -4.55 1.70
CA VAL A 107 5.84 -3.16 1.96
C VAL A 107 5.40 -2.73 3.36
N ASN A 108 4.18 -3.02 3.76
CA ASN A 108 3.68 -2.67 5.09
C ASN A 108 4.34 -3.50 6.21
N SER A 109 4.46 -4.82 6.02
CA SER A 109 5.06 -5.71 7.02
C SER A 109 6.58 -5.56 7.13
N GLY A 110 7.25 -4.98 6.15
CA GLY A 110 8.69 -4.72 6.16
C GLY A 110 9.05 -3.28 6.56
N VAL A 111 8.39 -2.29 5.95
CA VAL A 111 8.74 -0.87 6.15
C VAL A 111 8.34 -0.38 7.55
N LEU A 112 7.12 -0.71 8.00
CA LEU A 112 6.64 -0.23 9.29
C LEU A 112 7.54 -0.64 10.46
N PRO A 113 7.94 -1.94 10.60
CA PRO A 113 8.89 -2.33 11.64
C PRO A 113 10.32 -1.80 11.44
N ALA A 114 10.70 -1.42 10.22
CA ALA A 114 12.02 -0.82 9.98
C ALA A 114 12.08 0.66 10.42
N VAL A 115 10.96 1.38 10.38
CA VAL A 115 10.91 2.81 10.73
C VAL A 115 10.39 3.06 12.15
N THR A 116 9.81 2.06 12.80
CA THR A 116 9.28 2.12 14.17
C THR A 116 9.88 1.03 15.05
N GLY A 117 9.90 1.23 16.36
CA GLY A 117 10.47 0.24 17.30
C GLY A 117 10.14 0.53 18.75
N LYS A 118 10.85 -0.17 19.64
CA LYS A 118 10.67 -0.02 21.09
C LYS A 118 10.83 1.44 21.54
N GLY A 119 9.85 1.94 22.27
CA GLY A 119 9.79 3.34 22.72
C GLY A 119 8.97 4.26 21.84
N ASP A 120 8.61 3.82 20.63
CA ASP A 120 7.70 4.56 19.76
C ASP A 120 6.24 4.25 20.11
N LEU A 121 5.36 5.18 19.76
CA LEU A 121 3.92 5.00 19.77
C LEU A 121 3.38 5.12 18.34
N VAL A 122 2.64 4.10 17.88
CA VAL A 122 1.94 4.18 16.60
C VAL A 122 0.43 4.26 16.83
N LEU A 123 -0.19 5.33 16.35
CA LEU A 123 -1.64 5.50 16.36
C LEU A 123 -2.15 5.10 14.97
N ALA A 124 -2.84 3.97 14.88
CA ALA A 124 -3.36 3.44 13.63
C ALA A 124 -4.87 3.67 13.51
N ASP A 125 -5.36 4.00 12.33
CA ASP A 125 -6.79 3.99 12.07
C ASP A 125 -7.37 2.60 12.33
N LYS A 126 -8.61 2.54 12.83
CA LYS A 126 -9.26 1.27 13.20
C LYS A 126 -9.43 0.31 12.03
N LEU A 127 -9.58 0.83 10.81
CA LEU A 127 -9.89 0.06 9.60
C LEU A 127 -8.68 -0.16 8.68
N VAL A 128 -7.45 0.17 9.12
CA VAL A 128 -6.27 -0.11 8.30
C VAL A 128 -6.13 -1.58 7.93
N HIS A 129 -5.58 -1.82 6.75
CA HIS A 129 -5.39 -3.14 6.17
C HIS A 129 -4.59 -4.08 7.09
N ALA A 130 -4.87 -5.38 7.00
CA ALA A 130 -4.23 -6.43 7.82
C ALA A 130 -2.70 -6.39 7.76
N SER A 131 -2.10 -6.05 6.61
CA SER A 131 -0.64 -5.93 6.47
C SER A 131 -0.03 -4.83 7.34
N LEU A 132 -0.75 -3.71 7.55
CA LEU A 132 -0.33 -2.66 8.50
C LEU A 132 -0.37 -3.18 9.94
N ILE A 133 -1.42 -3.91 10.30
CA ILE A 133 -1.52 -4.53 11.63
C ILE A 133 -0.40 -5.53 11.87
N ASP A 134 -0.07 -6.34 10.88
CA ASP A 134 1.05 -7.29 10.99
C ASP A 134 2.40 -6.57 11.06
N GLY A 135 2.60 -5.49 10.29
CA GLY A 135 3.76 -4.62 10.43
C GLY A 135 3.88 -4.01 11.84
N LEU A 136 2.77 -3.55 12.41
CA LEU A 136 2.73 -3.04 13.80
C LEU A 136 3.11 -4.11 14.83
N ARG A 137 2.61 -5.33 14.67
CA ARG A 137 2.97 -6.47 15.55
C ARG A 137 4.46 -6.82 15.46
N LEU A 138 5.04 -6.74 14.27
CA LEU A 138 6.45 -7.02 14.01
C LEU A 138 7.39 -5.91 14.52
N SER A 139 6.91 -4.67 14.64
CA SER A 139 7.74 -3.50 14.94
C SER A 139 8.29 -3.47 16.37
N GLY A 140 7.63 -4.13 17.32
CA GLY A 140 7.93 -3.98 18.75
C GLY A 140 7.59 -2.60 19.33
N ALA A 141 6.98 -1.70 18.57
CA ALA A 141 6.44 -0.43 19.05
C ALA A 141 5.15 -0.65 19.84
N GLU A 142 4.85 0.24 20.77
CA GLU A 142 3.51 0.33 21.32
C GLU A 142 2.56 0.88 20.26
N TRP A 143 1.38 0.28 20.10
CA TRP A 143 0.42 0.80 19.15
C TRP A 143 -1.00 0.76 19.68
N MET A 144 -1.80 1.72 19.22
CA MET A 144 -3.20 1.89 19.60
C MET A 144 -4.03 2.25 18.38
N ARG A 145 -5.32 1.93 18.41
CA ARG A 145 -6.25 2.30 17.36
C ARG A 145 -7.04 3.54 17.73
N PHE A 146 -7.11 4.50 16.81
CA PHE A 146 -8.13 5.55 16.92
C PHE A 146 -9.36 5.18 16.09
N ARG A 147 -10.50 5.82 16.42
CA ARG A 147 -11.75 5.60 15.70
C ARG A 147 -11.57 6.03 14.24
N HIS A 148 -12.17 5.25 13.34
CA HIS A 148 -12.03 5.43 11.91
C HIS A 148 -12.34 6.87 11.48
N ASN A 149 -11.37 7.48 10.77
CA ASN A 149 -11.42 8.85 10.27
C ASN A 149 -11.75 9.93 11.33
N ASP A 150 -11.63 9.63 12.63
CA ASP A 150 -11.95 10.55 13.73
C ASP A 150 -10.69 11.28 14.20
N THR A 151 -10.42 12.44 13.60
CA THR A 151 -9.29 13.31 13.95
C THR A 151 -9.40 13.88 15.38
N GLY A 152 -10.61 14.06 15.90
CA GLY A 152 -10.83 14.47 17.30
C GLY A 152 -10.41 13.39 18.30
N HIS A 153 -10.74 12.12 18.01
CA HIS A 153 -10.26 11.01 18.83
C HIS A 153 -8.74 10.84 18.71
N LEU A 154 -8.18 10.95 17.49
CA LEU A 154 -6.73 10.95 17.29
C LEU A 154 -6.06 12.05 18.14
N GLU A 155 -6.58 13.27 18.09
CA GLU A 155 -6.04 14.39 18.88
C GLU A 155 -6.10 14.12 20.39
N SER A 156 -7.17 13.50 20.88
CA SER A 156 -7.29 13.12 22.29
C SER A 156 -6.22 12.13 22.74
N LEU A 157 -5.87 11.15 21.87
CA LEU A 157 -4.80 10.19 22.12
C LEU A 157 -3.42 10.86 22.08
N LEU A 158 -3.18 11.76 21.12
CA LEU A 158 -1.95 12.54 21.03
C LEU A 158 -1.70 13.36 22.30
N ARG A 159 -2.73 14.04 22.82
CA ARG A 159 -2.65 14.79 24.08
C ARG A 159 -2.37 13.89 25.29
N LYS A 160 -2.98 12.71 25.33
CA LYS A 160 -2.90 11.82 26.50
C LYS A 160 -1.58 11.05 26.54
N TYR A 161 -1.08 10.58 25.40
CA TYR A 161 0.01 9.62 25.35
C TYR A 161 1.25 10.10 24.59
N GLY A 162 1.19 11.30 23.97
CA GLY A 162 2.21 11.76 23.03
C GLY A 162 3.43 12.41 23.66
N ALA A 163 3.34 12.87 24.91
CA ALA A 163 4.41 13.64 25.53
C ALA A 163 5.71 12.82 25.67
N GLY A 164 6.81 13.38 25.12
CA GLY A 164 8.16 12.80 25.23
C GLY A 164 8.40 11.54 24.38
N ARG A 165 7.50 11.20 23.46
CA ARG A 165 7.59 10.00 22.62
C ARG A 165 7.72 10.35 21.14
N ARG A 166 8.40 9.50 20.39
CA ARG A 166 8.32 9.52 18.93
C ARG A 166 7.00 8.86 18.50
N ILE A 167 6.18 9.61 17.79
CA ILE A 167 4.83 9.17 17.42
C ILE A 167 4.73 9.00 15.91
N TRP A 168 4.03 7.95 15.51
CA TRP A 168 3.59 7.72 14.14
C TRP A 168 2.07 7.63 14.08
N VAL A 169 1.50 8.16 13.01
CA VAL A 169 0.09 7.94 12.65
C VAL A 169 0.06 7.12 11.38
N ALA A 170 -0.58 5.96 11.41
CA ALA A 170 -0.70 5.05 10.29
C ALA A 170 -2.16 5.01 9.80
N THR A 171 -2.37 5.26 8.52
CA THR A 171 -3.69 5.27 7.89
C THR A 171 -3.61 4.88 6.40
N GLU A 172 -4.78 4.67 5.78
CA GLU A 172 -4.93 4.54 4.32
C GLU A 172 -5.54 5.82 3.76
N SER A 173 -5.23 6.16 2.52
CA SER A 173 -5.86 7.31 1.87
C SER A 173 -7.26 7.01 1.35
N VAL A 174 -7.45 5.76 0.88
CA VAL A 174 -8.75 5.18 0.50
C VAL A 174 -8.85 3.80 1.15
N PHE A 175 -9.88 3.57 1.95
CA PHE A 175 -10.08 2.32 2.66
C PHE A 175 -10.74 1.26 1.78
N SER A 176 -10.19 0.05 1.78
CA SER A 176 -10.53 -1.00 0.81
C SER A 176 -11.97 -1.48 0.85
N MET A 177 -12.59 -1.52 2.02
CA MET A 177 -13.93 -2.09 2.21
C MET A 177 -15.03 -1.04 2.09
N ASP A 178 -14.82 0.15 2.64
CA ASP A 178 -15.82 1.20 2.71
C ASP A 178 -15.69 2.19 1.54
N GLY A 179 -14.50 2.28 0.93
CA GLY A 179 -14.21 3.17 -0.20
C GLY A 179 -14.14 4.65 0.19
N ASP A 180 -14.21 4.94 1.47
CA ASP A 180 -14.11 6.30 1.99
C ASP A 180 -12.64 6.76 2.10
N ARG A 181 -12.44 8.05 2.32
CA ARG A 181 -11.12 8.70 2.28
C ARG A 181 -10.73 9.25 3.63
N ALA A 182 -9.44 9.13 3.95
CA ALA A 182 -8.89 9.77 5.13
C ALA A 182 -8.88 11.30 4.99
N PRO A 183 -9.09 12.05 6.08
CA PRO A 183 -9.03 13.51 6.12
C PRO A 183 -7.56 13.99 6.17
N LEU A 184 -6.82 13.85 5.04
CA LEU A 184 -5.37 14.06 4.99
C LEU A 184 -4.95 15.48 5.36
N ALA A 185 -5.71 16.48 4.93
CA ALA A 185 -5.44 17.89 5.29
C ALA A 185 -5.50 18.12 6.81
N GLU A 186 -6.48 17.51 7.50
CA GLU A 186 -6.60 17.59 8.96
C GLU A 186 -5.48 16.81 9.66
N LEU A 187 -5.09 15.64 9.12
CA LEU A 187 -3.96 14.87 9.65
C LEU A 187 -2.66 15.65 9.56
N VAL A 188 -2.41 16.33 8.46
CA VAL A 188 -1.23 17.20 8.30
C VAL A 188 -1.31 18.41 9.24
N TRP A 189 -2.47 19.01 9.41
CA TRP A 189 -2.63 20.07 10.41
C TRP A 189 -2.30 19.59 11.83
N LEU A 190 -2.80 18.42 12.23
CA LEU A 190 -2.44 17.79 13.51
C LEU A 190 -0.95 17.45 13.61
N LYS A 191 -0.35 16.96 12.50
CA LYS A 191 1.10 16.69 12.43
C LYS A 191 1.90 17.94 12.76
N ARG A 192 1.57 19.07 12.14
CA ARG A 192 2.25 20.36 12.40
C ARG A 192 2.11 20.81 13.86
N LYS A 193 0.97 20.50 14.48
CA LYS A 193 0.67 20.85 15.87
C LYS A 193 1.38 19.96 16.90
N TYR A 194 1.47 18.65 16.63
CA TYR A 194 1.93 17.65 17.62
C TYR A 194 3.28 17.02 17.26
N GLY A 195 3.82 17.24 16.07
CA GLY A 195 5.15 16.78 15.67
C GLY A 195 5.27 15.27 15.41
N PHE A 196 4.18 14.57 15.10
CA PHE A 196 4.23 13.15 14.74
C PHE A 196 4.61 12.94 13.26
N ARG A 197 4.91 11.69 12.89
CA ARG A 197 5.15 11.27 11.51
C ARG A 197 3.93 10.54 10.93
N ILE A 198 3.73 10.65 9.63
CA ILE A 198 2.62 10.01 8.92
C ILE A 198 3.15 8.86 8.06
N TYR A 199 2.57 7.67 8.28
CA TYR A 199 2.66 6.50 7.41
C TYR A 199 1.35 6.35 6.66
N LEU A 200 1.35 6.52 5.34
CA LEU A 200 0.16 6.53 4.50
C LEU A 200 0.20 5.40 3.48
N ASP A 201 -0.84 4.57 3.47
CA ASP A 201 -1.04 3.57 2.42
C ASP A 201 -1.97 4.13 1.33
N GLU A 202 -1.41 4.27 0.13
CA GLU A 202 -2.07 4.75 -1.08
C GLU A 202 -2.45 3.60 -2.03
N ALA A 203 -2.49 2.36 -1.56
CA ALA A 203 -2.69 1.18 -2.41
C ALA A 203 -3.98 1.21 -3.24
N HIS A 204 -5.03 1.87 -2.77
CA HIS A 204 -6.30 2.04 -3.47
C HIS A 204 -6.43 3.38 -4.21
N ALA A 205 -5.48 4.28 -4.02
CA ALA A 205 -5.50 5.61 -4.63
C ALA A 205 -4.47 5.79 -5.75
N PHE A 206 -3.30 5.15 -5.62
CA PHE A 206 -2.25 5.23 -6.62
C PHE A 206 -2.72 4.70 -7.98
N GLY A 207 -2.46 5.48 -9.03
CA GLY A 207 -2.94 5.23 -10.40
C GLY A 207 -4.34 5.78 -10.67
N VAL A 208 -5.12 6.14 -9.63
CA VAL A 208 -6.53 6.56 -9.76
C VAL A 208 -6.74 8.04 -9.43
N PHE A 209 -6.17 8.49 -8.31
CA PHE A 209 -6.38 9.83 -7.79
C PHE A 209 -5.13 10.71 -7.95
N GLY A 210 -5.36 12.01 -7.97
CA GLY A 210 -4.32 13.03 -8.02
C GLY A 210 -3.69 13.25 -9.39
N PRO A 211 -2.82 14.27 -9.51
CA PRO A 211 -2.08 14.54 -10.73
C PRO A 211 -1.27 13.31 -11.17
N SER A 212 -1.40 12.93 -12.43
CA SER A 212 -0.74 11.75 -13.02
C SER A 212 -0.93 10.45 -12.23
N GLY A 213 -1.98 10.34 -11.41
CA GLY A 213 -2.25 9.16 -10.60
C GLY A 213 -1.38 9.03 -9.33
N ALA A 214 -0.78 10.11 -8.85
CA ALA A 214 0.12 10.08 -7.70
C ALA A 214 -0.56 9.85 -6.34
N GLY A 215 -1.88 9.67 -6.30
CA GLY A 215 -2.66 9.36 -5.10
C GLY A 215 -3.37 10.55 -4.46
N CYS A 216 -4.07 10.29 -3.35
CA CYS A 216 -4.86 11.28 -2.64
C CYS A 216 -4.00 12.36 -1.97
N ALA A 217 -2.85 12.01 -1.41
CA ALA A 217 -1.95 12.99 -0.80
C ALA A 217 -1.44 14.02 -1.83
N ALA A 218 -1.18 13.59 -3.07
CA ALA A 218 -0.83 14.48 -4.17
C ALA A 218 -2.04 15.32 -4.61
N GLN A 219 -3.23 14.74 -4.64
CA GLN A 219 -4.47 15.45 -4.97
C GLN A 219 -4.76 16.59 -3.98
N GLU A 220 -4.52 16.37 -2.70
CA GLU A 220 -4.73 17.38 -1.65
C GLU A 220 -3.53 18.31 -1.45
N GLY A 221 -2.44 18.14 -2.22
CA GLY A 221 -1.24 18.98 -2.13
C GLY A 221 -0.42 18.76 -0.86
N VAL A 222 -0.60 17.62 -0.18
CA VAL A 222 0.06 17.32 1.11
C VAL A 222 1.10 16.20 1.02
N ALA A 223 1.37 15.66 -0.17
CA ALA A 223 2.28 14.51 -0.34
C ALA A 223 3.68 14.74 0.24
N GLN A 224 4.20 15.98 0.20
CA GLN A 224 5.52 16.31 0.75
C GLN A 224 5.56 16.33 2.29
N GLU A 225 4.40 16.38 2.94
CA GLU A 225 4.27 16.36 4.40
C GLU A 225 4.08 14.96 4.97
N VAL A 226 3.85 13.96 4.13
CA VAL A 226 3.74 12.56 4.54
C VAL A 226 5.13 11.95 4.59
N ASP A 227 5.54 11.38 5.73
CA ASP A 227 6.91 10.88 5.92
C ASP A 227 7.18 9.61 5.11
N VAL A 228 6.20 8.70 5.10
CA VAL A 228 6.25 7.44 4.34
C VAL A 228 4.94 7.28 3.59
N ILE A 229 5.01 7.17 2.26
CA ILE A 229 3.90 6.76 1.41
C ILE A 229 4.22 5.38 0.88
N VAL A 230 3.28 4.46 0.96
CA VAL A 230 3.39 3.14 0.32
C VAL A 230 2.26 2.97 -0.68
N ALA A 231 2.54 2.26 -1.78
CA ALA A 231 1.54 1.93 -2.77
C ALA A 231 1.86 0.61 -3.48
N THR A 232 0.89 0.05 -4.18
CA THR A 232 1.05 -1.21 -4.92
C THR A 232 0.89 -1.02 -6.42
N LEU A 233 1.65 -1.79 -7.18
CA LEU A 233 1.51 -1.90 -8.63
C LEU A 233 0.46 -2.97 -9.03
N GLY A 234 0.02 -3.78 -8.06
CA GLY A 234 -0.87 -4.93 -8.27
C GLY A 234 -2.36 -4.61 -8.34
N LYS A 235 -2.76 -3.34 -8.30
CA LYS A 235 -4.17 -2.90 -8.38
C LYS A 235 -4.41 -2.08 -9.66
N ALA A 236 -4.50 -0.77 -9.58
CA ALA A 236 -4.79 0.10 -10.73
C ALA A 236 -3.84 -0.13 -11.92
N LEU A 237 -2.56 -0.43 -11.67
CA LEU A 237 -1.57 -0.67 -12.73
C LEU A 237 -1.57 -2.12 -13.24
N SER A 238 -2.39 -3.01 -12.69
CA SER A 238 -2.57 -4.40 -13.13
C SER A 238 -1.23 -5.14 -13.35
N SER A 239 -0.25 -4.92 -12.45
CA SER A 239 1.10 -5.46 -12.50
C SER A 239 1.44 -6.19 -11.20
N ALA A 240 2.71 -6.37 -10.89
CA ALA A 240 3.18 -6.94 -9.63
C ALA A 240 4.18 -6.01 -8.95
N GLY A 241 4.27 -6.11 -7.62
CA GLY A 241 5.16 -5.29 -6.83
C GLY A 241 4.46 -4.18 -6.05
N ALA A 242 5.27 -3.45 -5.30
CA ALA A 242 4.89 -2.29 -4.53
C ALA A 242 6.09 -1.37 -4.38
N PHE A 243 5.88 -0.19 -3.82
CA PHE A 243 6.97 0.73 -3.54
C PHE A 243 6.70 1.57 -2.30
N VAL A 244 7.77 2.10 -1.74
CA VAL A 244 7.75 3.08 -0.68
C VAL A 244 8.38 4.37 -1.17
N VAL A 245 7.77 5.50 -0.84
CA VAL A 245 8.26 6.87 -1.07
C VAL A 245 8.58 7.49 0.27
N THR A 246 9.79 7.98 0.46
CA THR A 246 10.23 8.55 1.73
C THR A 246 11.42 9.51 1.52
N ASP A 247 12.09 9.91 2.59
CA ASP A 247 13.35 10.67 2.49
C ASP A 247 14.56 9.76 2.21
N PRO A 248 15.70 10.31 1.72
CA PRO A 248 16.87 9.51 1.38
C PRO A 248 17.50 8.74 2.55
N LEU A 249 17.42 9.25 3.77
CA LEU A 249 17.99 8.58 4.94
C LEU A 249 17.14 7.37 5.32
N THR A 250 15.82 7.53 5.39
CA THR A 250 14.88 6.43 5.63
C THR A 250 15.02 5.35 4.55
N ARG A 251 15.11 5.73 3.25
CA ARG A 251 15.36 4.75 2.18
C ARG A 251 16.63 3.92 2.41
N ARG A 252 17.70 4.53 2.91
CA ARG A 252 18.97 3.81 3.21
C ARG A 252 18.81 2.81 4.37
N VAL A 253 17.93 3.09 5.32
CA VAL A 253 17.61 2.15 6.42
C VAL A 253 16.81 0.95 5.91
N LEU A 254 16.00 1.14 4.84
CA LEU A 254 15.16 0.08 4.26
C LEU A 254 15.93 -0.90 3.35
N VAL A 255 17.14 -0.58 2.96
CA VAL A 255 18.05 -1.41 2.16
C VAL A 255 19.01 -2.20 3.08
#